data_6583f0aa248537f101ef594b3f9e3e64
#
_entry.id   6583f0aa248537f101ef594b3f9e3e64
#
_cell.length_a   1.000
_cell.length_b   1.000
_cell.length_c   1.000
_cell.angle_alpha   90.00
_cell.angle_beta   90.00
_cell.angle_gamma   90.00
#
_symmetry.space_group_name_H-M   'P 1'
#
loop_
_entity.id
_entity.type
_entity.pdbx_description
1 polymer ?
#
loop_
_entity_poly.entity_id
_entity_poly.type
_entity_poly.pdbx_seq_one_letter_code
_entity_poly.pdbx_strand_id
1 'polypeptide(L)'
;MPRRVPIPPLPAQIGPCQLMAFGEKWIAVRCPSDFEPFMRQAGGLWDPGGRHWLVERRRLGPLVRNLRRVTDPLFRRAGMSLDG
;
A
#
# COMPACT_ATOMS: atom_id res chain seq x y z
N MET A 1 -15.81 4.05 20.06
CA MET A 1 -15.85 3.41 18.76
C MET A 1 -14.50 3.48 18.08
N PRO A 2 -13.95 2.36 17.71
CA PRO A 2 -12.69 2.42 16.98
C PRO A 2 -12.92 3.10 15.63
N ARG A 3 -12.02 3.97 15.29
CA ARG A 3 -12.08 4.63 14.00
C ARG A 3 -11.45 3.76 12.94
N ARG A 4 -12.16 3.59 11.85
CA ARG A 4 -11.62 2.87 10.71
C ARG A 4 -10.82 3.83 9.84
N VAL A 5 -9.69 3.34 9.36
CA VAL A 5 -8.94 4.10 8.37
C VAL A 5 -9.77 4.16 7.11
N PRO A 6 -9.98 5.36 6.54
CA PRO A 6 -10.74 5.45 5.29
C PRO A 6 -10.06 4.64 4.18
N ILE A 7 -10.83 3.78 3.53
CA ILE A 7 -10.35 2.98 2.42
C ILE A 7 -10.92 3.58 1.14
N PRO A 8 -10.07 3.99 0.19
CA PRO A 8 -10.57 4.55 -1.06
C PRO A 8 -11.32 3.47 -1.86
N PRO A 9 -12.29 3.87 -2.67
CA PRO A 9 -12.93 2.90 -3.55
C PRO A 9 -11.91 2.33 -4.53
N LEU A 10 -12.04 1.05 -4.81
CA LEU A 10 -11.13 0.36 -5.73
C LEU A 10 -11.70 0.38 -7.14
N PRO A 11 -10.84 0.49 -8.16
CA PRO A 11 -9.39 0.64 -8.08
C PRO A 11 -8.99 1.99 -7.56
N ALA A 12 -7.82 2.04 -6.91
CA ALA A 12 -7.31 3.27 -6.31
C ALA A 12 -5.82 3.41 -6.60
N GLN A 13 -5.34 4.64 -6.52
CA GLN A 13 -3.93 4.91 -6.68
C GLN A 13 -3.45 5.77 -5.52
N ILE A 14 -2.36 5.35 -4.89
CA ILE A 14 -1.75 6.08 -3.78
C ILE A 14 -0.30 6.29 -4.16
N GLY A 15 0.03 7.52 -4.58
CA GLY A 15 1.36 7.79 -5.12
C GLY A 15 1.64 6.88 -6.31
N PRO A 16 2.76 6.18 -6.33
CA PRO A 16 3.08 5.27 -7.42
C PRO A 16 2.43 3.88 -7.28
N CYS A 17 1.64 3.66 -6.23
CA CYS A 17 1.05 2.35 -5.96
C CYS A 17 -0.36 2.27 -6.48
N GLN A 18 -0.68 1.17 -7.18
CA GLN A 18 -2.01 0.91 -7.70
C GLN A 18 -2.65 -0.23 -6.92
N LEU A 19 -3.87 -0.02 -6.46
CA LEU A 19 -4.61 -0.99 -5.69
C LEU A 19 -5.85 -1.41 -6.48
N MET A 20 -6.04 -2.72 -6.64
CA MET A 20 -7.17 -3.26 -7.39
C MET A 20 -7.81 -4.40 -6.61
N ALA A 21 -9.11 -4.55 -6.72
CA ALA A 21 -9.80 -5.67 -6.12
C ALA A 21 -9.34 -6.97 -6.77
N PHE A 22 -9.11 -7.99 -5.97
CA PHE A 22 -8.70 -9.31 -6.44
C PHE A 22 -9.49 -10.35 -5.68
N GLY A 23 -10.72 -10.57 -6.11
CA GLY A 23 -11.65 -11.43 -5.39
C GLY A 23 -12.21 -10.73 -4.16
N GLU A 24 -12.82 -11.49 -3.28
CA GLU A 24 -13.49 -10.94 -2.12
C GLU A 24 -12.53 -10.64 -0.96
N LYS A 25 -11.48 -11.45 -0.82
CA LYS A 25 -10.61 -11.39 0.35
C LYS A 25 -9.28 -10.73 0.08
N TRP A 26 -8.94 -10.45 -1.17
CA TRP A 26 -7.61 -9.99 -1.53
C TRP A 26 -7.66 -8.70 -2.30
N ILE A 27 -6.57 -7.96 -2.19
CA ILE A 27 -6.33 -6.75 -2.97
C ILE A 27 -5.02 -6.97 -3.70
N ALA A 28 -5.00 -6.67 -4.98
CA ALA A 28 -3.78 -6.71 -5.78
C ALA A 28 -3.14 -5.32 -5.73
N VAL A 29 -1.88 -5.26 -5.34
CA VAL A 29 -1.15 -4.00 -5.20
C VAL A 29 0.06 -4.03 -6.11
N ARG A 30 0.13 -3.09 -7.03
CA ARG A 30 1.30 -2.87 -7.87
C ARG A 30 2.02 -1.63 -7.41
N CYS A 31 3.29 -1.78 -7.08
CA CYS A 31 4.09 -0.67 -6.61
C CYS A 31 5.55 -0.88 -7.01
N PRO A 32 6.35 0.20 -7.02
CA PRO A 32 7.78 0.08 -7.26
C PRO A 32 8.45 -0.80 -6.22
N SER A 33 9.61 -1.35 -6.58
CA SER A 33 10.34 -2.27 -5.70
C SER A 33 10.72 -1.63 -4.37
N ASP A 34 10.82 -0.32 -4.33
CA ASP A 34 11.14 0.40 -3.09
C ASP A 34 10.08 0.18 -2.01
N PHE A 35 8.88 -0.23 -2.41
CA PHE A 35 7.77 -0.43 -1.48
C PHE A 35 7.68 -1.86 -0.97
N GLU A 36 8.59 -2.74 -1.40
CA GLU A 36 8.56 -4.14 -0.98
C GLU A 36 8.49 -4.31 0.54
N PRO A 37 9.29 -3.57 1.34
CA PRO A 37 9.22 -3.73 2.80
C PRO A 37 7.82 -3.46 3.35
N PHE A 38 7.11 -2.48 2.78
CA PHE A 38 5.76 -2.16 3.23
C PHE A 38 4.80 -3.28 2.90
N MET A 39 4.97 -3.91 1.72
CA MET A 39 4.13 -5.03 1.32
C MET A 39 4.37 -6.24 2.22
N ARG A 40 5.62 -6.54 2.52
CA ARG A 40 5.96 -7.65 3.40
C ARG A 40 5.43 -7.41 4.81
N GLN A 41 5.53 -6.19 5.30
CA GLN A 41 5.04 -5.83 6.61
C GLN A 41 3.52 -5.98 6.71
N ALA A 42 2.82 -5.74 5.61
CA ALA A 42 1.38 -5.92 5.55
C ALA A 42 0.96 -7.38 5.34
N GLY A 43 1.91 -8.30 5.32
CA GLY A 43 1.63 -9.70 5.08
C GLY A 43 1.35 -10.01 3.63
N GLY A 44 1.86 -9.19 2.72
CA GLY A 44 1.65 -9.38 1.29
C GLY A 44 2.36 -10.60 0.75
N LEU A 45 1.75 -11.22 -0.25
CA LEU A 45 2.31 -12.36 -0.96
C LEU A 45 2.60 -11.92 -2.39
N TRP A 46 3.81 -12.18 -2.84
CA TRP A 46 4.17 -11.82 -4.20
C TRP A 46 3.58 -12.83 -5.18
N ASP A 47 2.88 -12.31 -6.18
CA ASP A 47 2.30 -13.12 -7.25
C ASP A 47 3.05 -12.83 -8.55
N PRO A 48 3.98 -13.70 -8.97
CA PRO A 48 4.76 -13.43 -10.18
C PRO A 48 3.93 -13.47 -11.45
N GLY A 49 2.83 -14.21 -11.45
CA GLY A 49 1.95 -14.28 -12.61
C GLY A 49 1.30 -12.94 -12.91
N GLY A 50 0.84 -12.26 -11.88
CA GLY A 50 0.21 -10.95 -12.03
C GLY A 50 1.17 -9.79 -11.84
N ARG A 51 2.40 -10.07 -11.40
CA ARG A 51 3.40 -9.03 -11.08
C ARG A 51 2.86 -8.01 -10.10
N HIS A 52 2.22 -8.51 -9.05
CA HIS A 52 1.67 -7.65 -8.02
C HIS A 52 1.74 -8.38 -6.69
N TRP A 53 1.49 -7.63 -5.62
CA TRP A 53 1.39 -8.19 -4.29
C TRP A 53 -0.07 -8.45 -3.97
N LEU A 54 -0.33 -9.55 -3.28
CA LEU A 54 -1.67 -9.86 -2.79
C LEU A 54 -1.70 -9.60 -1.30
N VAL A 55 -2.57 -8.69 -0.88
CA VAL A 55 -2.73 -8.32 0.52
C VAL A 55 -4.16 -8.59 0.93
N GLU A 56 -4.34 -9.16 2.11
CA GLU A 56 -5.68 -9.42 2.61
C GLU A 56 -6.46 -8.12 2.76
N ARG A 57 -7.72 -8.13 2.32
CA ARG A 57 -8.57 -6.94 2.35
C ARG A 57 -8.69 -6.38 3.76
N ARG A 58 -8.71 -7.23 4.78
CA ARG A 58 -8.80 -6.78 6.17
C ARG A 58 -7.58 -5.98 6.62
N ARG A 59 -6.47 -6.13 5.93
CA ARG A 59 -5.23 -5.40 6.25
C ARG A 59 -5.05 -4.16 5.40
N LEU A 60 -6.04 -3.84 4.58
CA LEU A 60 -5.91 -2.72 3.65
C LEU A 60 -5.84 -1.38 4.37
N GLY A 61 -6.62 -1.20 5.45
CA GLY A 61 -6.62 0.05 6.18
C GLY A 61 -5.24 0.49 6.65
N PRO A 62 -4.52 -0.34 7.41
CA PRO A 62 -3.16 0.00 7.84
C PRO A 62 -2.20 0.19 6.67
N LEU A 63 -2.33 -0.62 5.61
CA LEU A 63 -1.49 -0.48 4.44
C LEU A 63 -1.70 0.86 3.77
N VAL A 64 -2.95 1.26 3.56
CA VAL A 64 -3.27 2.55 2.96
C VAL A 64 -2.70 3.70 3.79
N ARG A 65 -2.82 3.60 5.11
CA ARG A 65 -2.27 4.62 6.00
C ARG A 65 -0.76 4.75 5.81
N ASN A 66 -0.06 3.62 5.77
CA ASN A 66 1.40 3.64 5.61
C ASN A 66 1.81 4.17 4.24
N LEU A 67 1.11 3.76 3.19
CA LEU A 67 1.41 4.23 1.85
C LEU A 67 1.18 5.74 1.73
N ARG A 68 0.07 6.23 2.28
CA ARG A 68 -0.20 7.67 2.23
C ARG A 68 0.86 8.45 2.97
N ARG A 69 1.33 7.93 4.11
CA ARG A 69 2.34 8.60 4.89
C ARG A 69 3.65 8.72 4.13
N VAL A 70 4.11 7.63 3.51
CA VAL A 70 5.39 7.66 2.80
C VAL A 70 5.31 8.38 1.47
N THR A 71 4.12 8.52 0.88
CA THR A 71 3.95 9.26 -0.37
C THR A 71 3.54 10.72 -0.13
N ASP A 72 3.30 11.10 1.12
CA ASP A 72 2.98 12.48 1.48
C ASP A 72 4.17 13.39 1.16
N PRO A 73 3.95 14.51 0.46
CA PRO A 73 5.06 15.42 0.12
C PRO A 73 5.83 15.90 1.33
N LEU A 74 5.17 16.19 2.43
CA LEU A 74 5.85 16.66 3.63
C LEU A 74 6.69 15.54 4.25
N PHE A 75 6.20 14.33 4.27
CA PHE A 75 6.95 13.20 4.77
C PHE A 75 8.17 12.92 3.88
N ARG A 76 7.98 12.96 2.56
CA ARG A 76 9.07 12.72 1.63
C ARG A 76 10.18 13.77 1.78
N ARG A 77 9.79 15.02 2.01
CA ARG A 77 10.75 16.09 2.24
C ARG A 77 11.56 15.82 3.50
N ALA A 78 10.91 15.40 4.58
CA ALA A 78 11.60 15.04 5.81
C ALA A 78 12.50 13.81 5.61
N GLY A 79 11.99 12.81 4.88
CA GLY A 79 12.76 11.62 4.58
C GLY A 79 14.01 11.93 3.76
N MET A 80 13.92 12.86 2.84
CA MET A 80 15.07 13.26 2.05
C MET A 80 16.16 13.89 2.92
N SER A 81 15.77 14.68 3.91
CA SER A 81 16.74 15.25 4.81
C SER A 81 17.41 14.20 5.68
N LEU A 82 16.74 13.09 5.95
CA LEU A 82 17.32 12.00 6.69
C LEU A 82 18.28 11.17 5.84
N ASP A 83 17.98 11.07 4.57
CA ASP A 83 18.81 10.31 3.62
C ASP A 83 20.01 11.10 3.15
N GLY A 84 19.96 12.38 3.33
CA GLY A 84 20.99 13.31 2.86
C GLY A 84 22.31 13.20 3.56
#